data_2a39fa6a6d7dfc12c3bf4ec5426a7842
#
_entry.id   2a39fa6a6d7dfc12c3bf4ec5426a7842
#
_cell.length_a   1.000
_cell.length_b   1.000
_cell.length_c   1.000
_cell.angle_alpha   90.00
_cell.angle_beta   90.00
_cell.angle_gamma   90.00
#
_symmetry.space_group_name_H-M   'P 1'
#
loop_
_entity.id
_entity.type
_entity.pdbx_description
1 polymer ?
#
loop_
_entity_poly.entity_id
_entity_poly.type
_entity_poly.pdbx_seq_one_letter_code
_entity_poly.pdbx_strand_id
1 'polypeptide(L)'
;MDDEIRKKILTLLDQHRIMTVATLRPDGWPQATTVGYVNEGLELYFLCGLDSQKAKNLALDDRISLTIDHDTADLMAITGLSMAAHAHPVTDRAEAEKILRMLPLKYADAPPIPMKMPSPDEVRLFRVTPKVISVLDYSKGFAHTDLVNC
;
A
#
# COMPACT_ATOMS: atom_id res chain seq x y z
N MET A 1 15.15 13.16 -3.30
CA MET A 1 14.02 13.40 -2.36
C MET A 1 14.54 14.13 -1.14
N ASP A 2 13.89 15.21 -0.79
CA ASP A 2 14.16 16.01 0.40
C ASP A 2 13.89 15.18 1.67
N ASP A 3 14.75 15.29 2.67
CA ASP A 3 14.65 14.52 3.92
C ASP A 3 13.36 14.85 4.69
N GLU A 4 12.90 16.09 4.65
CA GLU A 4 11.68 16.51 5.31
C GLU A 4 10.43 15.86 4.69
N ILE A 5 10.35 15.86 3.37
CA ILE A 5 9.23 15.22 2.66
C ILE A 5 9.27 13.70 2.84
N ARG A 6 10.45 13.10 2.82
CA ARG A 6 10.62 11.67 3.10
C ARG A 6 10.11 11.30 4.48
N LYS A 7 10.47 12.09 5.48
CA LYS A 7 10.03 11.88 6.86
C LYS A 7 8.50 11.97 6.96
N LYS A 8 7.90 12.93 6.27
CA LYS A 8 6.44 13.09 6.23
C LYS A 8 5.76 11.87 5.60
N ILE A 9 6.29 11.36 4.49
CA ILE A 9 5.79 10.15 3.84
C ILE A 9 5.86 8.96 4.80
N LEU A 10 7.00 8.73 5.43
CA LEU A 10 7.18 7.62 6.37
C LEU A 10 6.24 7.73 7.57
N THR A 11 6.01 8.94 8.07
CA THR A 11 5.06 9.19 9.16
C THR A 11 3.63 8.81 8.74
N LEU A 12 3.21 9.21 7.54
CA LEU A 12 1.89 8.86 7.03
C LEU A 12 1.75 7.34 6.83
N LEU A 13 2.79 6.68 6.33
CA LEU A 13 2.79 5.22 6.21
C LEU A 13 2.65 4.53 7.55
N ASP A 14 3.30 5.05 8.58
CA ASP A 14 3.27 4.48 9.93
C ASP A 14 1.92 4.71 10.62
N GLN A 15 1.29 5.85 10.37
CA GLN A 15 0.01 6.23 10.99
C GLN A 15 -1.21 5.50 10.41
N HIS A 16 -1.08 4.89 9.25
CA HIS A 16 -2.18 4.23 8.55
C HIS A 16 -1.92 2.73 8.43
N ARG A 17 -2.97 1.94 8.28
CA ARG A 17 -2.92 0.48 8.27
C ARG A 17 -3.48 -0.14 7.00
N ILE A 18 -4.28 0.60 6.26
CA ILE A 18 -4.95 0.12 5.05
C ILE A 18 -4.67 1.06 3.90
N MET A 19 -4.71 0.51 2.69
CA MET A 19 -4.62 1.29 1.47
C MET A 19 -5.64 0.80 0.46
N THR A 20 -6.05 1.68 -0.44
CA THR A 20 -6.84 1.32 -1.61
C THR A 20 -5.89 1.12 -2.78
N VAL A 21 -5.91 -0.06 -3.37
CA VAL A 21 -5.06 -0.43 -4.52
C VAL A 21 -5.92 -0.59 -5.75
N ALA A 22 -5.55 0.11 -6.82
CA ALA A 22 -6.16 -0.03 -8.14
C ALA A 22 -5.24 -0.83 -9.05
N THR A 23 -5.76 -1.92 -9.62
CA THR A 23 -5.09 -2.77 -10.61
C THR A 23 -5.87 -2.75 -11.90
N LEU A 24 -5.23 -3.14 -13.01
CA LEU A 24 -5.85 -3.16 -14.32
C LEU A 24 -6.36 -4.57 -14.66
N ARG A 25 -7.67 -4.68 -14.87
CA ARG A 25 -8.30 -5.92 -15.36
C ARG A 25 -7.91 -6.19 -16.82
N PRO A 26 -8.01 -7.46 -17.28
CA PRO A 26 -7.74 -7.78 -18.69
C PRO A 26 -8.63 -7.01 -19.67
N ASP A 27 -9.84 -6.61 -19.25
CA ASP A 27 -10.77 -5.83 -20.09
C ASP A 27 -10.46 -4.33 -20.09
N GLY A 28 -9.39 -3.89 -19.37
CA GLY A 28 -8.97 -2.51 -19.30
C GLY A 28 -9.62 -1.70 -18.17
N TRP A 29 -10.61 -2.25 -17.46
CA TRP A 29 -11.23 -1.55 -16.33
C TRP A 29 -10.29 -1.57 -15.11
N PRO A 30 -10.04 -0.41 -14.49
CA PRO A 30 -9.35 -0.37 -13.19
C PRO A 30 -10.26 -0.95 -12.11
N GLN A 31 -9.66 -1.75 -11.24
CA GLN A 31 -10.36 -2.33 -10.09
C GLN A 31 -9.69 -1.85 -8.81
N ALA A 32 -10.43 -1.13 -7.97
CA ALA A 32 -9.93 -0.59 -6.71
C ALA A 32 -10.46 -1.43 -5.53
N THR A 33 -9.56 -1.89 -4.67
CA THR A 33 -9.91 -2.67 -3.47
C THR A 33 -9.05 -2.24 -2.29
N THR A 34 -9.58 -2.44 -1.09
CA THR A 34 -8.86 -2.13 0.15
C THR A 34 -8.09 -3.33 0.65
N VAL A 35 -6.84 -3.11 1.02
CA VAL A 35 -5.96 -4.14 1.60
C VAL A 35 -5.21 -3.57 2.81
N GLY A 36 -4.78 -4.44 3.72
CA GLY A 36 -3.78 -4.08 4.71
C GLY A 36 -2.40 -4.02 4.06
N TYR A 37 -1.48 -3.28 4.66
CA TYR A 37 -0.11 -3.21 4.16
C TYR A 37 0.89 -3.11 5.30
N VAL A 38 2.12 -3.44 5.00
CA VAL A 38 3.30 -3.08 5.78
C VAL A 38 4.30 -2.40 4.84
N ASN A 39 5.25 -1.68 5.41
CA ASN A 39 6.29 -1.04 4.61
C ASN A 39 7.67 -1.24 5.23
N GLU A 40 8.66 -1.22 4.37
CA GLU A 40 10.06 -1.17 4.73
C GLU A 40 10.67 0.00 3.96
N GLY A 41 10.93 1.11 4.66
CA GLY A 41 11.21 2.36 3.97
C GLY A 41 10.03 2.77 3.10
N LEU A 42 10.28 3.09 1.85
CA LEU A 42 9.24 3.50 0.89
C LEU A 42 8.63 2.33 0.11
N GLU A 43 9.16 1.13 0.26
CA GLU A 43 8.55 -0.05 -0.34
C GLU A 43 7.44 -0.60 0.53
N LEU A 44 6.30 -0.89 -0.08
CA LEU A 44 5.14 -1.43 0.61
C LEU A 44 4.94 -2.89 0.21
N TYR A 45 4.22 -3.60 1.07
CA TYR A 45 3.89 -5.01 0.83
C TYR A 45 2.44 -5.25 1.19
N PHE A 46 1.75 -6.01 0.35
CA PHE A 46 0.40 -6.48 0.64
C PHE A 46 0.25 -7.93 0.18
N LEU A 47 -0.75 -8.60 0.72
CA LEU A 47 -1.08 -9.97 0.31
C LEU A 47 -2.51 -10.06 -0.20
N CYS A 48 -2.75 -11.05 -1.03
CA CYS A 48 -4.08 -11.40 -1.51
C CYS A 48 -4.18 -12.90 -1.72
N GLY A 49 -5.40 -13.39 -1.91
CA GLY A 49 -5.63 -14.81 -2.18
C GLY A 49 -4.96 -15.27 -3.48
N LEU A 50 -4.58 -16.54 -3.53
CA LEU A 50 -3.89 -17.13 -4.68
C LEU A 50 -4.64 -16.92 -6.01
N ASP A 51 -5.97 -17.02 -5.96
CA ASP A 51 -6.84 -16.93 -7.13
C ASP A 51 -7.64 -15.64 -7.20
N SER A 52 -7.22 -14.60 -6.44
CA SER A 52 -7.92 -13.33 -6.47
C SER A 52 -7.84 -12.66 -7.83
N GLN A 53 -8.84 -11.83 -8.16
CA GLN A 53 -8.81 -11.05 -9.40
C GLN A 53 -7.59 -10.13 -9.43
N LYS A 54 -7.22 -9.57 -8.28
CA LYS A 54 -6.03 -8.73 -8.12
C LYS A 54 -4.75 -9.47 -8.52
N ALA A 55 -4.58 -10.70 -8.06
CA ALA A 55 -3.42 -11.51 -8.41
C ALA A 55 -3.37 -11.78 -9.92
N LYS A 56 -4.51 -12.07 -10.54
CA LYS A 56 -4.62 -12.27 -11.98
C LYS A 56 -4.30 -11.01 -12.77
N ASN A 57 -4.81 -9.87 -12.31
CA ASN A 57 -4.53 -8.56 -12.92
C ASN A 57 -3.03 -8.27 -12.90
N LEU A 58 -2.38 -8.48 -11.77
CA LEU A 58 -0.96 -8.18 -11.59
C LEU A 58 -0.04 -9.15 -12.35
N ALA A 59 -0.50 -10.35 -12.65
CA ALA A 59 0.23 -11.26 -13.51
C ALA A 59 0.35 -10.75 -14.96
N LEU A 60 -0.57 -9.89 -15.39
CA LEU A 60 -0.61 -9.33 -16.74
C LEU A 60 -0.06 -7.92 -16.83
N ASP A 61 -0.27 -7.11 -15.79
CA ASP A 61 0.17 -5.71 -15.76
C ASP A 61 0.53 -5.33 -14.33
N ASP A 62 1.80 -5.01 -14.11
CA ASP A 62 2.34 -4.72 -12.77
C ASP A 62 2.11 -3.28 -12.31
N ARG A 63 1.55 -2.42 -13.16
CA ARG A 63 1.28 -1.03 -12.82
C ARG A 63 0.07 -0.94 -11.91
N ILE A 64 0.24 -0.19 -10.83
CA ILE A 64 -0.83 0.07 -9.87
C ILE A 64 -0.89 1.55 -9.53
N SER A 65 -2.05 1.96 -9.05
CA SER A 65 -2.22 3.20 -8.30
C SER A 65 -2.73 2.84 -6.91
N LEU A 66 -2.34 3.63 -5.92
CA LEU A 66 -2.84 3.41 -4.56
C LEU A 66 -3.06 4.73 -3.84
N THR A 67 -3.92 4.71 -2.84
CA THR A 67 -4.10 5.81 -1.91
C THR A 67 -4.07 5.30 -0.47
N ILE A 68 -3.51 6.13 0.41
CA ILE A 68 -3.47 5.92 1.84
C ILE A 68 -4.00 7.18 2.49
N ASP A 69 -5.15 7.07 3.14
CA ASP A 69 -5.83 8.20 3.77
C ASP A 69 -6.75 7.70 4.88
N HIS A 70 -7.44 8.60 5.52
CA HIS A 70 -8.47 8.30 6.51
C HIS A 70 -9.66 9.23 6.33
N ASP A 71 -10.81 8.83 6.83
CA ASP A 71 -12.01 9.65 6.78
C ASP A 71 -11.86 10.91 7.63
N THR A 72 -12.37 12.03 7.13
CA THR A 72 -12.41 13.29 7.85
C THR A 72 -13.68 14.05 7.48
N ALA A 73 -14.31 14.70 8.48
CA ALA A 73 -15.45 15.56 8.26
C ALA A 73 -15.06 16.94 7.72
N ASP A 74 -13.79 17.31 7.81
CA ASP A 74 -13.24 18.60 7.38
C ASP A 74 -12.43 18.42 6.12
N LEU A 75 -12.91 18.97 5.00
CA LEU A 75 -12.21 18.91 3.72
C LEU A 75 -10.80 19.50 3.79
N MET A 76 -10.60 20.54 4.60
CA MET A 76 -9.29 21.19 4.73
C MET A 76 -8.33 20.39 5.62
N ALA A 77 -8.80 19.31 6.26
CA ALA A 77 -7.96 18.40 7.04
C ALA A 77 -7.56 17.14 6.26
N ILE A 78 -7.89 17.04 4.97
CA ILE A 78 -7.48 15.90 4.14
C ILE A 78 -5.96 15.84 4.09
N THR A 79 -5.42 14.70 4.50
CA THR A 79 -4.01 14.36 4.38
C THR A 79 -3.89 12.93 3.91
N GLY A 80 -2.84 12.62 3.18
CA GLY A 80 -2.62 11.25 2.73
C GLY A 80 -1.61 11.16 1.60
N LEU A 81 -1.54 9.97 1.04
CA LEU A 81 -0.63 9.64 -0.05
C LEU A 81 -1.41 9.10 -1.24
N SER A 82 -0.97 9.48 -2.42
CA SER A 82 -1.38 8.85 -3.68
C SER A 82 -0.12 8.45 -4.43
N MET A 83 -0.08 7.23 -4.95
CA MET A 83 1.13 6.72 -5.60
C MET A 83 0.82 6.05 -6.92
N ALA A 84 1.70 6.27 -7.89
CA ALA A 84 1.88 5.36 -9.01
C ALA A 84 3.05 4.44 -8.68
N ALA A 85 2.89 3.15 -8.89
CA ALA A 85 3.87 2.16 -8.47
C ALA A 85 3.83 0.91 -9.36
N HIS A 86 4.83 0.05 -9.18
CA HIS A 86 4.84 -1.29 -9.73
C HIS A 86 4.69 -2.30 -8.59
N ALA A 87 3.90 -3.33 -8.81
CA ALA A 87 3.68 -4.41 -7.84
C ALA A 87 4.22 -5.72 -8.42
N HIS A 88 5.23 -6.28 -7.78
CA HIS A 88 5.88 -7.52 -8.20
C HIS A 88 5.73 -8.62 -7.15
N PRO A 89 5.51 -9.87 -7.56
CA PRO A 89 5.45 -10.98 -6.61
C PRO A 89 6.75 -11.09 -5.80
N VAL A 90 6.62 -11.33 -4.51
CA VAL A 90 7.75 -11.69 -3.65
C VAL A 90 7.97 -13.19 -3.83
N THR A 91 9.10 -13.56 -4.44
CA THR A 91 9.44 -14.96 -4.76
C THR A 91 10.47 -15.55 -3.80
N ASP A 92 11.24 -14.71 -3.11
CA ASP A 92 12.18 -15.18 -2.09
C ASP A 92 11.45 -15.57 -0.82
N ARG A 93 11.58 -16.83 -0.39
CA ARG A 93 10.87 -17.35 0.78
C ARG A 93 11.26 -16.64 2.06
N ALA A 94 12.54 -16.32 2.24
CA ALA A 94 13.02 -15.62 3.43
C ALA A 94 12.41 -14.21 3.53
N GLU A 95 12.32 -13.50 2.42
CA GLU A 95 11.67 -12.19 2.35
C GLU A 95 10.18 -12.31 2.64
N ALA A 96 9.49 -13.28 2.05
CA ALA A 96 8.07 -13.52 2.29
C ALA A 96 7.78 -13.80 3.77
N GLU A 97 8.58 -14.65 4.40
CA GLU A 97 8.44 -14.97 5.82
C GLU A 97 8.68 -13.74 6.71
N LYS A 98 9.67 -12.91 6.37
CA LYS A 98 9.94 -11.65 7.06
C LYS A 98 8.72 -10.72 7.02
N ILE A 99 8.14 -10.53 5.84
CA ILE A 99 6.98 -9.64 5.65
C ILE A 99 5.76 -10.18 6.40
N LEU A 100 5.52 -11.48 6.34
CA LEU A 100 4.41 -12.10 7.07
C LEU A 100 4.56 -11.94 8.59
N ARG A 101 5.78 -11.88 9.12
CA ARG A 101 6.03 -11.59 10.54
C ARG A 101 5.80 -10.11 10.89
N MET A 102 5.94 -9.20 9.93
CA MET A 102 5.72 -7.77 10.16
C MET A 102 4.23 -7.42 10.29
N LEU A 103 3.36 -8.15 9.61
CA LEU A 103 1.92 -7.87 9.61
C LEU A 103 1.30 -7.85 11.01
N PRO A 104 1.46 -8.90 11.85
CA PRO A 104 0.89 -8.88 13.19
C PRO A 104 1.42 -7.75 14.07
N LEU A 105 2.67 -7.32 13.87
CA LEU A 105 3.27 -6.23 14.63
C LEU A 105 2.60 -4.89 14.30
N LYS A 106 2.28 -4.65 13.05
CA LYS A 106 1.59 -3.43 12.63
C LYS A 106 0.17 -3.35 13.18
N TYR A 107 -0.48 -4.49 13.37
CA TYR A 107 -1.85 -4.59 13.88
C TYR A 107 -1.90 -5.03 15.35
N ALA A 108 -0.83 -4.80 16.12
CA ALA A 108 -0.74 -5.24 17.51
C ALA A 108 -1.83 -4.66 18.42
N ASP A 109 -2.32 -3.46 18.13
CA ASP A 109 -3.39 -2.79 18.88
C ASP A 109 -4.80 -3.21 18.44
N ALA A 110 -4.91 -4.02 17.40
CA ALA A 110 -6.19 -4.50 16.89
C ALA A 110 -6.67 -5.73 17.69
N PRO A 111 -7.96 -6.09 17.61
CA PRO A 111 -8.44 -7.37 18.14
C PRO A 111 -7.63 -8.53 17.56
N PRO A 112 -7.46 -9.63 18.32
CA PRO A 112 -6.76 -10.79 17.79
C PRO A 112 -7.36 -11.28 16.48
N ILE A 113 -6.50 -11.63 15.52
CA ILE A 113 -6.94 -12.17 14.24
C ILE A 113 -7.51 -13.58 14.52
N PRO A 114 -8.78 -13.87 14.17
CA PRO A 114 -9.43 -15.12 14.52
C PRO A 114 -9.00 -16.31 13.64
N MET A 115 -7.89 -16.20 12.97
CA MET A 115 -7.35 -17.23 12.07
C MET A 115 -5.84 -17.29 12.19
N LYS A 116 -5.28 -18.43 11.84
CA LYS A 116 -3.83 -18.60 11.76
C LYS A 116 -3.28 -17.76 10.61
N MET A 117 -2.14 -17.11 10.82
CA MET A 117 -1.44 -16.40 9.75
C MET A 117 -1.07 -17.38 8.63
N PRO A 118 -1.32 -17.01 7.36
CA PRO A 118 -1.01 -17.89 6.25
C PRO A 118 0.50 -18.10 6.08
N SER A 119 0.87 -19.25 5.53
CA SER A 119 2.23 -19.47 5.05
C SER A 119 2.43 -18.78 3.69
N PRO A 120 3.69 -18.58 3.24
CA PRO A 120 3.96 -17.99 1.92
C PRO A 120 3.30 -18.73 0.75
N ASP A 121 3.02 -20.02 0.89
CA ASP A 121 2.42 -20.85 -0.17
C ASP A 121 0.91 -20.70 -0.26
N GLU A 122 0.28 -20.11 0.75
CA GLU A 122 -1.18 -19.97 0.83
C GLU A 122 -1.71 -18.63 0.32
N VAL A 123 -0.81 -17.69 0.05
CA VAL A 123 -1.15 -16.33 -0.40
C VAL A 123 -0.22 -15.86 -1.51
N ARG A 124 -0.65 -14.82 -2.22
CA ARG A 124 0.22 -14.02 -3.08
C ARG A 124 0.67 -12.79 -2.32
N LEU A 125 1.97 -12.62 -2.19
CA LEU A 125 2.59 -11.47 -1.54
C LEU A 125 3.25 -10.60 -2.61
N PHE A 126 2.96 -9.30 -2.58
CA PHE A 126 3.48 -8.35 -3.57
C PHE A 126 4.32 -7.28 -2.89
N ARG A 127 5.46 -6.95 -3.52
CA ARG A 127 6.26 -5.79 -3.22
C ARG A 127 5.81 -4.64 -4.13
N VAL A 128 5.51 -3.51 -3.51
CA VAL A 128 5.10 -2.28 -4.20
C VAL A 128 6.28 -1.32 -4.19
N THR A 129 6.78 -0.99 -5.37
CA THR A 129 7.87 -0.04 -5.55
C THR A 129 7.32 1.26 -6.12
N PRO A 130 7.27 2.34 -5.34
CA PRO A 130 6.73 3.61 -5.80
C PRO A 130 7.55 4.20 -6.93
N LYS A 131 6.88 4.78 -7.89
CA LYS A 131 7.46 5.57 -8.98
C LYS A 131 7.23 7.06 -8.80
N VAL A 132 6.02 7.42 -8.40
CA VAL A 132 5.63 8.79 -8.09
C VAL A 132 4.80 8.77 -6.81
N ILE A 133 5.11 9.64 -5.87
CA ILE A 133 4.37 9.81 -4.64
C ILE A 133 3.82 11.23 -4.59
N SER A 134 2.52 11.37 -4.46
CA SER A 134 1.85 12.63 -4.18
C SER A 134 1.52 12.70 -2.70
N VAL A 135 2.01 13.71 -2.02
CA VAL A 135 1.74 13.97 -0.61
C VAL A 135 0.67 15.04 -0.51
N LEU A 136 -0.53 14.63 -0.10
CA LEU A 136 -1.67 15.54 0.04
C LEU A 136 -1.69 16.12 1.45
N ASP A 137 -1.85 17.45 1.52
CA ASP A 137 -1.99 18.16 2.78
C ASP A 137 -2.81 19.43 2.58
N TYR A 138 -4.12 19.30 2.72
CA TYR A 138 -5.05 20.40 2.48
C TYR A 138 -5.02 21.46 3.58
N SER A 139 -4.35 21.18 4.72
CA SER A 139 -4.13 22.21 5.74
C SER A 139 -3.20 23.33 5.27
N LYS A 140 -2.40 23.07 4.24
CA LYS A 140 -1.52 24.05 3.59
C LYS A 140 -2.23 24.84 2.49
N GLY A 141 -3.49 24.50 2.18
CA GLY A 141 -4.29 25.10 1.13
C GLY A 141 -5.14 24.03 0.44
N PHE A 142 -6.28 24.43 -0.11
CA PHE A 142 -7.16 23.49 -0.80
C PHE A 142 -6.41 22.77 -1.93
N ALA A 143 -6.49 21.44 -1.93
CA ALA A 143 -5.85 20.57 -2.91
C ALA A 143 -4.31 20.66 -2.93
N HIS A 144 -3.67 21.17 -1.87
CA HIS A 144 -2.21 21.25 -1.81
C HIS A 144 -1.59 19.86 -1.92
N THR A 145 -0.67 19.70 -2.87
CA THR A 145 -0.02 18.43 -3.16
C THR A 145 1.44 18.67 -3.47
N ASP A 146 2.32 17.94 -2.78
CA ASP A 146 3.74 17.89 -3.11
C ASP A 146 4.03 16.61 -3.87
N LEU A 147 4.68 16.71 -5.02
CA LEU A 147 4.97 15.60 -5.91
C LEU A 147 6.42 15.17 -5.77
N VAL A 148 6.64 13.88 -5.60
CA VAL A 148 7.97 13.28 -5.46
C VAL A 148 8.15 12.20 -6.52
N ASN A 149 9.21 12.32 -7.32
CA ASN A 149 9.63 11.27 -8.25
C ASN A 149 10.65 10.37 -7.56
N CYS A 150 10.41 9.07 -7.63
CA CYS A 150 11.29 8.08 -7.01
C CYS A 150 12.28 7.46 -8.01
#